data_36ffd8bed21982ad4a2d21e5ba2d30d5
#
_entry.id   36ffd8bed21982ad4a2d21e5ba2d30d5
#
_cell.length_a   1.000
_cell.length_b   1.000
_cell.length_c   1.000
_cell.angle_alpha   90.00
_cell.angle_beta   90.00
_cell.angle_gamma   90.00
#
_symmetry.space_group_name_H-M   'P 1'
#
loop_
_entity.id
_entity.type
_entity.pdbx_description
1 polymer ?
#
loop_
_entity_poly.entity_id
_entity_poly.type
_entity_poly.pdbx_seq_one_letter_code
_entity_poly.pdbx_strand_id
1 'polypeptide(L)'
;VTLVVDASVALKWLVLEEMSDVAKELSAVPDRLVAPRLITTEIANALARKTMQGVLTRQEAVYHFSTLPLLLLELVDVDDLIAPALEYACAFRHPIYDLIYLEAARRLDAQLITADRRFAEKLAGTDFARHVTLLSDWQPA
;
A
#
# COMPACT_ATOMS: atom_id res chain seq x y z
N VAL A 1 14.57 -10.19 -1.95
CA VAL A 1 14.05 -8.90 -2.41
C VAL A 1 13.01 -8.40 -1.43
N THR A 2 12.93 -7.10 -1.25
CA THR A 2 11.96 -6.46 -0.37
C THR A 2 10.94 -5.71 -1.23
N LEU A 3 9.67 -5.90 -0.93
CA LEU A 3 8.56 -5.18 -1.55
C LEU A 3 7.81 -4.40 -0.48
N VAL A 4 7.55 -3.13 -0.75
CA VAL A 4 6.67 -2.31 0.09
C VAL A 4 5.29 -2.36 -0.51
N VAL A 5 4.29 -2.71 0.31
CA VAL A 5 2.91 -2.87 -0.14
C VAL A 5 2.08 -1.74 0.44
N ASP A 6 1.35 -1.01 -0.39
CA ASP A 6 0.48 0.02 0.14
C ASP A 6 -0.92 -0.51 0.49
N ALA A 7 -1.73 0.36 1.13
CA ALA A 7 -3.05 -0.03 1.61
C ALA A 7 -3.99 -0.42 0.45
N SER A 8 -3.83 0.16 -0.73
CA SER A 8 -4.67 -0.15 -1.89
C SER A 8 -4.51 -1.60 -2.34
N VAL A 9 -3.32 -2.17 -2.17
CA VAL A 9 -3.02 -3.56 -2.50
C VAL A 9 -3.43 -4.48 -1.35
N ALA A 10 -3.03 -4.15 -0.12
CA ALA A 10 -3.34 -4.98 1.04
C ALA A 10 -4.85 -5.13 1.27
N LEU A 11 -5.63 -4.10 0.98
CA LEU A 11 -7.09 -4.16 1.07
C LEU A 11 -7.66 -5.27 0.18
N LYS A 12 -7.06 -5.53 -0.98
CA LYS A 12 -7.48 -6.59 -1.92
C LYS A 12 -7.27 -7.99 -1.37
N TRP A 13 -6.42 -8.15 -0.36
CA TRP A 13 -6.27 -9.43 0.35
C TRP A 13 -7.44 -9.70 1.29
N LEU A 14 -8.07 -8.65 1.81
CA LEU A 14 -9.15 -8.73 2.79
C LEU A 14 -10.52 -8.70 2.16
N VAL A 15 -10.69 -7.92 1.10
CA VAL A 15 -11.98 -7.70 0.42
C VAL A 15 -11.80 -8.03 -1.06
N LEU A 16 -12.72 -8.84 -1.59
CA LEU A 16 -12.70 -9.18 -3.01
C LEU A 16 -13.08 -7.94 -3.83
N GLU A 17 -12.17 -7.51 -4.68
CA GLU A 17 -12.36 -6.40 -5.59
C GLU A 17 -11.48 -6.60 -6.83
N GLU A 18 -11.46 -5.62 -7.73
CA GLU A 18 -10.65 -5.71 -8.94
C GLU A 18 -9.19 -6.00 -8.60
N MET A 19 -8.58 -6.94 -9.32
CA MET A 19 -7.19 -7.38 -9.17
C MET A 19 -6.86 -8.07 -7.83
N SER A 20 -7.86 -8.53 -7.08
CA SER A 20 -7.62 -9.32 -5.87
C SER A 20 -6.87 -10.62 -6.17
N ASP A 21 -7.05 -11.21 -7.34
CA ASP A 21 -6.31 -12.40 -7.76
C ASP A 21 -4.81 -12.11 -7.87
N VAL A 22 -4.42 -11.00 -8.50
CA VAL A 22 -3.01 -10.59 -8.62
C VAL A 22 -2.44 -10.24 -7.25
N ALA A 23 -3.21 -9.54 -6.42
CA ALA A 23 -2.79 -9.21 -5.06
C ALA A 23 -2.53 -10.48 -4.22
N LYS A 24 -3.33 -11.51 -4.40
CA LYS A 24 -3.13 -12.80 -3.72
C LYS A 24 -1.84 -13.49 -4.18
N GLU A 25 -1.53 -13.44 -5.46
CA GLU A 25 -0.26 -13.96 -5.96
C GLU A 25 0.91 -13.23 -5.30
N LEU A 26 0.80 -11.90 -5.15
CA LEU A 26 1.82 -11.10 -4.46
C LEU A 26 2.01 -11.56 -3.01
N SER A 27 0.94 -11.90 -2.31
CA SER A 27 1.02 -12.36 -0.91
C SER A 27 1.72 -13.71 -0.75
N ALA A 28 1.84 -14.48 -1.83
CA ALA A 28 2.41 -15.82 -1.82
C ALA A 28 3.89 -15.86 -2.23
N VAL A 29 4.47 -14.74 -2.64
CA VAL A 29 5.88 -14.73 -3.04
C VAL A 29 6.80 -14.89 -1.83
N PRO A 30 8.01 -15.45 -2.01
CA PRO A 30 8.97 -15.59 -0.92
C PRO A 30 9.64 -14.28 -0.50
N ASP A 31 9.33 -13.19 -1.18
CA ASP A 31 9.91 -11.89 -0.90
C ASP A 31 9.43 -11.34 0.45
N ARG A 32 10.27 -10.48 1.03
CA ARG A 32 9.94 -9.79 2.27
C ARG A 32 8.92 -8.69 1.97
N LEU A 33 7.72 -8.80 2.53
CA LEU A 33 6.66 -7.81 2.35
C LEU A 33 6.64 -6.87 3.57
N VAL A 34 6.73 -5.58 3.30
CA VAL A 34 6.87 -4.54 4.32
C VAL A 34 5.85 -3.44 4.07
N ALA A 35 5.37 -2.81 5.13
CA ALA A 35 4.57 -1.60 5.03
C ALA A 35 4.83 -0.66 6.20
N PRO A 36 4.70 0.65 6.01
CA PRO A 36 4.65 1.58 7.13
C PRO A 36 3.48 1.23 8.05
N ARG A 37 3.68 1.43 9.34
CA ARG A 37 2.66 1.14 10.37
C ARG A 37 1.33 1.88 10.12
N LEU A 38 1.38 2.98 9.41
CA LEU A 38 0.24 3.72 8.87
C LEU A 38 -0.79 2.84 8.16
N ILE A 39 -0.36 1.74 7.55
CA ILE A 39 -1.24 0.86 6.75
C ILE A 39 -2.42 0.34 7.57
N THR A 40 -2.23 0.07 8.85
CA THR A 40 -3.28 -0.42 9.73
C THR A 40 -4.44 0.57 9.80
N THR A 41 -4.14 1.84 10.00
CA THR A 41 -5.14 2.91 10.07
C THR A 41 -5.80 3.13 8.70
N GLU A 42 -5.03 3.10 7.64
CA GLU A 42 -5.58 3.30 6.29
C GLU A 42 -6.52 2.18 5.89
N ILE A 43 -6.18 0.93 6.21
CA ILE A 43 -7.05 -0.22 5.94
C ILE A 43 -8.34 -0.10 6.76
N ALA A 44 -8.24 0.25 8.05
CA ALA A 44 -9.43 0.44 8.88
C ALA A 44 -10.35 1.52 8.28
N ASN A 45 -9.78 2.63 7.83
CA ASN A 45 -10.54 3.70 7.18
C ASN A 45 -11.19 3.24 5.87
N ALA A 46 -10.47 2.46 5.07
CA ALA A 46 -11.01 1.93 3.81
C ALA A 46 -12.18 0.97 4.05
N LEU A 47 -12.09 0.13 5.07
CA LEU A 47 -13.18 -0.77 5.46
C LEU A 47 -14.40 0.02 5.96
N ALA A 48 -14.18 1.05 6.78
CA ALA A 48 -15.25 1.93 7.22
C ALA A 48 -15.95 2.63 6.04
N ARG A 49 -15.17 3.09 5.07
CA ARG A 49 -15.72 3.72 3.87
C ARG A 49 -16.58 2.75 3.05
N LYS A 50 -16.15 1.51 2.90
CA LYS A 50 -16.93 0.46 2.22
C LYS A 50 -18.24 0.16 2.93
N THR A 51 -18.25 0.27 4.25
CA THR A 51 -19.48 0.13 5.04
C THR A 51 -20.43 1.30 4.76
N MET A 52 -19.91 2.53 4.72
CA MET A 52 -20.70 3.71 4.39
C MET A 52 -21.28 3.64 2.98
N GLN A 53 -20.58 3.01 2.06
CA GLN A 53 -21.03 2.82 0.67
C GLN A 53 -21.99 1.64 0.50
N GLY A 54 -22.27 0.89 1.56
CA GLY A 54 -23.15 -0.27 1.49
C GLY A 54 -22.51 -1.53 0.89
N VAL A 55 -21.20 -1.51 0.66
CA VAL A 55 -20.46 -2.67 0.10
C VAL A 55 -20.24 -3.75 1.15
N LEU A 56 -20.00 -3.35 2.39
CA LEU A 56 -19.79 -4.27 3.52
C LEU A 56 -20.77 -3.94 4.64
N THR A 57 -21.15 -4.96 5.41
CA THR A 57 -21.79 -4.74 6.70
C THR A 57 -20.73 -4.37 7.73
N ARG A 58 -21.17 -3.77 8.86
CA ARG A 58 -20.27 -3.48 9.97
C ARG A 58 -19.55 -4.74 10.46
N GLN A 59 -20.27 -5.84 10.55
CA GLN A 59 -19.70 -7.12 11.02
C GLN A 59 -18.64 -7.63 10.06
N GLU A 60 -18.88 -7.53 8.75
CA GLU A 60 -17.89 -7.92 7.74
C GLU A 60 -16.64 -7.05 7.81
N ALA A 61 -16.79 -5.73 7.95
CA ALA A 61 -15.65 -4.82 8.07
C ALA A 61 -14.78 -5.16 9.29
N VAL A 62 -15.41 -5.36 10.44
CA VAL A 62 -14.70 -5.73 11.68
C VAL A 62 -14.02 -7.08 11.55
N TYR A 63 -14.68 -8.05 10.93
CA TYR A 63 -14.10 -9.36 10.70
C TYR A 63 -12.86 -9.27 9.80
N HIS A 64 -12.96 -8.59 8.67
CA HIS A 64 -11.83 -8.44 7.75
C HIS A 64 -10.64 -7.75 8.42
N PHE A 65 -10.91 -6.72 9.20
CA PHE A 65 -9.83 -6.05 9.94
C PHE A 65 -9.14 -7.01 10.92
N SER A 66 -9.89 -7.89 11.58
CA SER A 66 -9.34 -8.85 12.54
C SER A 66 -8.38 -9.85 11.90
N THR A 67 -8.47 -10.06 10.58
CA THR A 67 -7.58 -10.98 9.87
C THR A 67 -6.26 -10.33 9.42
N LEU A 68 -6.15 -9.01 9.52
CA LEU A 68 -4.95 -8.28 9.07
C LEU A 68 -3.65 -8.82 9.70
N PRO A 69 -3.59 -9.13 11.01
CA PRO A 69 -2.35 -9.68 11.59
C PRO A 69 -1.94 -11.05 11.04
N LEU A 70 -2.85 -11.76 10.37
CA LEU A 70 -2.53 -13.06 9.75
C LEU A 70 -1.75 -12.89 8.44
N LEU A 71 -1.73 -11.70 7.88
CA LEU A 71 -0.91 -11.38 6.71
C LEU A 71 0.54 -11.25 7.17
N LEU A 72 1.46 -11.88 6.46
CA LEU A 72 2.88 -11.88 6.81
C LEU A 72 3.54 -10.56 6.39
N LEU A 73 2.95 -9.45 6.80
CA LEU A 73 3.38 -8.10 6.49
C LEU A 73 4.19 -7.54 7.66
N GLU A 74 5.45 -7.20 7.40
CA GLU A 74 6.31 -6.57 8.39
C GLU A 74 6.00 -5.07 8.44
N LEU A 75 5.73 -4.54 9.62
CA LEU A 75 5.41 -3.13 9.80
C LEU A 75 6.66 -2.36 10.24
N VAL A 76 6.89 -1.21 9.61
CA VAL A 76 8.00 -0.31 9.97
C VAL A 76 7.45 1.02 10.49
N ASP A 77 8.21 1.66 11.39
CA ASP A 77 7.82 2.93 11.97
C ASP A 77 7.85 4.05 10.93
N VAL A 78 6.97 5.04 11.11
CA VAL A 78 6.81 6.15 10.17
C VAL A 78 7.54 7.42 10.60
N ASP A 79 7.96 7.53 11.85
CA ASP A 79 8.44 8.79 12.41
C ASP A 79 9.56 9.44 11.58
N ASP A 80 10.53 8.64 11.15
CA ASP A 80 11.64 9.11 10.34
C ASP A 80 11.28 9.35 8.87
N LEU A 81 10.12 8.86 8.45
CA LEU A 81 9.66 8.98 7.05
C LEU A 81 8.88 10.27 6.79
N ILE A 82 8.33 10.88 7.84
CA ILE A 82 7.36 11.97 7.68
C ILE A 82 8.01 13.23 7.11
N ALA A 83 9.16 13.67 7.64
CA ALA A 83 9.78 14.89 7.18
C ALA A 83 10.17 14.84 5.69
N PRO A 84 10.86 13.81 5.18
CA PRO A 84 11.10 13.70 3.74
C PRO A 84 9.81 13.58 2.93
N ALA A 85 8.84 12.82 3.42
CA ALA A 85 7.56 12.66 2.73
C ALA A 85 6.81 13.99 2.61
N LEU A 86 6.91 14.86 3.63
CA LEU A 86 6.30 16.17 3.57
C LEU A 86 6.90 17.03 2.45
N GLU A 87 8.21 17.01 2.29
CA GLU A 87 8.87 17.72 1.19
C GLU A 87 8.38 17.23 -0.17
N TYR A 88 8.27 15.90 -0.35
CA TYR A 88 7.75 15.32 -1.61
C TYR A 88 6.28 15.69 -1.82
N ALA A 89 5.47 15.64 -0.75
CA ALA A 89 4.06 15.99 -0.82
C ALA A 89 3.85 17.42 -1.30
N CYS A 90 4.67 18.36 -0.80
CA CYS A 90 4.63 19.75 -1.23
C CYS A 90 5.07 19.90 -2.69
N ALA A 91 6.14 19.20 -3.08
CA ALA A 91 6.68 19.29 -4.43
C ALA A 91 5.72 18.70 -5.47
N PHE A 92 5.10 17.56 -5.17
CA PHE A 92 4.22 16.87 -6.09
C PHE A 92 2.75 17.25 -5.95
N ARG A 93 2.41 18.08 -4.97
CA ARG A 93 1.01 18.46 -4.65
C ARG A 93 0.14 17.22 -4.48
N HIS A 94 0.59 16.33 -3.61
CA HIS A 94 -0.05 15.04 -3.38
C HIS A 94 -0.19 14.80 -1.87
N PRO A 95 -1.26 14.13 -1.41
CA PRO A 95 -1.39 13.79 0.02
C PRO A 95 -0.18 13.00 0.51
N ILE A 96 0.23 13.27 1.74
CA ILE A 96 1.49 12.75 2.30
C ILE A 96 1.53 11.23 2.42
N TYR A 97 0.37 10.57 2.54
CA TYR A 97 0.30 9.14 2.86
C TYR A 97 1.06 8.28 1.86
N ASP A 98 0.81 8.45 0.56
CA ASP A 98 1.51 7.69 -0.48
C ASP A 98 3.01 7.97 -0.47
N LEU A 99 3.39 9.19 -0.10
CA LEU A 99 4.80 9.59 -0.08
C LEU A 99 5.55 8.98 1.11
N ILE A 100 4.84 8.63 2.17
CA ILE A 100 5.42 7.86 3.29
C ILE A 100 5.79 6.46 2.80
N TYR A 101 4.92 5.80 2.04
CA TYR A 101 5.22 4.49 1.43
C TYR A 101 6.40 4.59 0.47
N LEU A 102 6.44 5.64 -0.33
CA LEU A 102 7.54 5.87 -1.27
C LEU A 102 8.88 6.03 -0.55
N GLU A 103 8.90 6.81 0.53
CA GLU A 103 10.12 7.01 1.30
C GLU A 103 10.59 5.71 1.96
N ALA A 104 9.65 4.89 2.46
CA ALA A 104 9.99 3.58 2.98
C ALA A 104 10.64 2.70 1.90
N ALA A 105 10.08 2.68 0.70
CA ALA A 105 10.63 1.91 -0.42
C ALA A 105 12.03 2.41 -0.80
N ARG A 106 12.22 3.71 -0.86
CA ARG A 106 13.51 4.31 -1.19
C ARG A 106 14.59 3.91 -0.18
N ARG A 107 14.28 3.99 1.12
CA ARG A 107 15.23 3.65 2.19
C ARG A 107 15.59 2.18 2.23
N LEU A 108 14.66 1.33 1.88
CA LEU A 108 14.86 -0.12 1.86
C LEU A 108 15.41 -0.63 0.54
N ASP A 109 15.63 0.28 -0.42
CA ASP A 109 15.97 -0.08 -1.80
C ASP A 109 14.99 -1.11 -2.36
N ALA A 110 13.71 -0.86 -2.13
CA ALA A 110 12.60 -1.75 -2.45
C ALA A 110 11.70 -1.17 -3.54
N GLN A 111 10.83 -2.01 -4.07
CA GLN A 111 9.75 -1.57 -4.96
C GLN A 111 8.49 -1.36 -4.13
N LEU A 112 7.84 -0.22 -4.33
CA LEU A 112 6.50 0.04 -3.82
C LEU A 112 5.49 -0.52 -4.80
N ILE A 113 4.67 -1.46 -4.35
CA ILE A 113 3.58 -2.02 -5.15
C ILE A 113 2.31 -1.28 -4.77
N THR A 114 1.71 -0.62 -5.74
CA THR A 114 0.50 0.18 -5.55
C THR A 114 -0.53 -0.09 -6.64
N ALA A 115 -1.80 0.04 -6.31
CA ALA A 115 -2.89 0.01 -7.29
C ALA A 115 -3.30 1.42 -7.73
N ASP A 116 -2.68 2.47 -7.18
CA ASP A 116 -3.01 3.87 -7.48
C ASP A 116 -2.29 4.33 -8.74
N ARG A 117 -3.00 4.27 -9.87
CA ARG A 117 -2.47 4.68 -11.17
C ARG A 117 -2.14 6.17 -11.20
N ARG A 118 -2.96 7.01 -10.57
CA ARG A 118 -2.73 8.47 -10.56
C ARG A 118 -1.45 8.83 -9.86
N PHE A 119 -1.16 8.17 -8.74
CA PHE A 119 0.09 8.36 -8.02
C PHE A 119 1.30 7.94 -8.86
N ALA A 120 1.25 6.76 -9.46
CA ALA A 120 2.33 6.29 -10.34
C ALA A 120 2.58 7.25 -11.50
N GLU A 121 1.53 7.78 -12.11
CA GLU A 121 1.64 8.73 -13.22
C GLU A 121 2.28 10.05 -12.77
N LYS A 122 2.00 10.54 -11.57
CA LYS A 122 2.65 11.74 -11.02
C LYS A 122 4.15 11.59 -10.89
N LEU A 123 4.62 10.40 -10.60
CA LEU A 123 6.04 10.13 -10.42
C LEU A 123 6.76 9.79 -11.73
N ALA A 124 6.03 9.55 -12.80
CA ALA A 124 6.61 9.23 -14.10
C ALA A 124 7.56 10.35 -14.56
N GLY A 125 8.74 9.97 -15.03
CA GLY A 125 9.75 10.92 -15.44
C GLY A 125 10.60 11.50 -14.32
N THR A 126 10.34 11.13 -13.06
CA THR A 126 11.17 11.51 -11.91
C THR A 126 12.05 10.34 -11.48
N ASP A 127 13.07 10.63 -10.65
CA ASP A 127 13.94 9.59 -10.09
C ASP A 127 13.18 8.60 -9.19
N PHE A 128 12.01 8.97 -8.69
CA PHE A 128 11.20 8.12 -7.83
C PHE A 128 10.46 7.02 -8.61
N ALA A 129 10.27 7.19 -9.91
CA ALA A 129 9.56 6.22 -10.75
C ALA A 129 10.17 4.81 -10.66
N ARG A 130 11.47 4.72 -10.50
CA ARG A 130 12.18 3.44 -10.37
C ARG A 130 11.80 2.64 -9.12
N HIS A 131 11.20 3.29 -8.11
CA HIS A 131 10.79 2.66 -6.87
C HIS A 131 9.31 2.29 -6.85
N VAL A 132 8.58 2.50 -7.94
CA VAL A 132 7.12 2.28 -7.97
C VAL A 132 6.75 1.30 -9.07
N THR A 133 5.97 0.30 -8.73
CA THR A 133 5.40 -0.67 -9.66
C THR A 133 3.90 -0.72 -9.44
N LEU A 134 3.11 -0.50 -10.49
CA LEU A 134 1.68 -0.72 -10.41
C LEU A 134 1.39 -2.21 -10.24
N LEU A 135 0.37 -2.52 -9.45
CA LEU A 135 -0.07 -3.91 -9.29
C LEU A 135 -0.40 -4.55 -10.63
N SER A 136 -0.98 -3.79 -11.56
CA SER A 136 -1.30 -4.27 -12.91
C SER A 136 -0.06 -4.62 -13.74
N ASP A 137 1.09 -4.06 -13.41
CA ASP A 137 2.36 -4.31 -14.12
C ASP A 137 3.24 -5.31 -13.38
N TRP A 138 2.88 -5.66 -12.15
CA TRP A 138 3.68 -6.58 -11.34
C TRP A 138 3.51 -8.02 -11.81
N GLN A 139 4.62 -8.75 -11.85
CA GLN A 139 4.64 -10.18 -12.14
C GLN A 139 5.60 -10.88 -11.19
N PRO A 140 5.30 -12.11 -10.78
CA PRO A 140 6.22 -12.91 -9.98
C PRO A 140 7.50 -13.19 -10.77
N ALA A 141 8.59 -13.23 -10.07
CA ALA A 141 9.91 -13.52 -10.65
C ALA A 141 9.99 -14.97 -11.15
#